data_4d46420935316d53dc07e022074478aa
#
_entry.id   4d46420935316d53dc07e022074478aa
#
_cell.length_a   1.000
_cell.length_b   1.000
_cell.length_c   1.000
_cell.angle_alpha   90.00
_cell.angle_beta   90.00
_cell.angle_gamma   90.00
#
_symmetry.space_group_name_H-M   'P 1'
#
loop_
_entity.id
_entity.type
_entity.pdbx_description
1 polymer ?
#
loop_
_entity_poly.entity_id
_entity_poly.type
_entity_poly.pdbx_seq_one_letter_code
_entity_poly.pdbx_strand_id
1 'polypeptide(L)'
;VIREIYDEHKGNYGYRRIHMELRNRGFVVNHKKVQRLMKVMGLAARIRRKRKYSSYKGEVGKKADNLIKRHFEGSKPYEKCYTDVTEFALPEGKLYLSPVFDSYNCEIIDFTLSRSPNLKQVQTMLEKTFPADSYSGTILHSDQGWQYQHQSYHDFLESKGILPSMSRKG
;
A
#
# COMPACT_ATOMS: atom_id res chain seq x y z
N VAL A 1 -1.81 -6.98 37.68
CA VAL A 1 -0.72 -6.69 36.72
C VAL A 1 -1.00 -7.31 35.35
N ILE A 2 -1.23 -8.64 35.18
CA ILE A 2 -1.48 -9.23 33.83
C ILE A 2 -2.68 -8.56 33.14
N ARG A 3 -3.78 -8.34 33.85
CA ARG A 3 -4.98 -7.67 33.31
C ARG A 3 -4.70 -6.22 32.97
N GLU A 4 -3.98 -5.49 33.81
CA GLU A 4 -3.57 -4.09 33.57
C GLU A 4 -2.77 -3.97 32.26
N ILE A 5 -1.74 -4.83 32.09
CA ILE A 5 -0.96 -4.85 30.86
C ILE A 5 -1.82 -5.19 29.64
N TYR A 6 -2.75 -6.14 29.79
CA TYR A 6 -3.66 -6.53 28.70
C TYR A 6 -4.58 -5.37 28.29
N ASP A 7 -5.14 -4.64 29.25
CA ASP A 7 -6.06 -3.52 29.02
C ASP A 7 -5.30 -2.29 28.48
N GLU A 8 -4.12 -1.96 29.02
CA GLU A 8 -3.23 -0.91 28.54
C GLU A 8 -2.94 -1.07 27.05
N HIS A 9 -2.71 -2.30 26.61
CA HIS A 9 -2.49 -2.63 25.20
C HIS A 9 -3.76 -3.02 24.42
N LYS A 10 -4.93 -2.60 24.91
CA LYS A 10 -6.23 -2.76 24.23
C LYS A 10 -6.55 -4.20 23.82
N GLY A 11 -6.07 -5.18 24.57
CA GLY A 11 -6.27 -6.60 24.28
C GLY A 11 -5.46 -7.16 23.10
N ASN A 12 -4.49 -6.44 22.59
CA ASN A 12 -3.69 -6.90 21.44
C ASN A 12 -2.51 -7.82 21.82
N TYR A 13 -2.17 -7.87 23.13
CA TYR A 13 -1.04 -8.67 23.61
C TYR A 13 -1.48 -10.10 23.96
N GLY A 14 -0.82 -11.08 23.32
CA GLY A 14 -0.89 -12.48 23.75
C GLY A 14 0.11 -12.77 24.88
N TYR A 15 0.06 -13.97 25.45
CA TYR A 15 0.85 -14.36 26.61
C TYR A 15 2.36 -14.11 26.45
N ARG A 16 2.93 -14.24 25.24
CA ARG A 16 4.36 -14.00 24.99
C ARG A 16 4.74 -12.52 25.18
N ARG A 17 3.92 -11.60 24.66
CA ARG A 17 4.14 -10.16 24.82
C ARG A 17 3.89 -9.72 26.25
N ILE A 18 2.84 -10.23 26.90
CA ILE A 18 2.57 -9.96 28.31
C ILE A 18 3.70 -10.50 29.22
N HIS A 19 4.24 -11.69 28.91
CA HIS A 19 5.40 -12.22 29.63
C HIS A 19 6.62 -11.33 29.49
N MET A 20 6.89 -10.81 28.29
CA MET A 20 8.00 -9.88 28.06
C MET A 20 7.82 -8.57 28.84
N GLU A 21 6.60 -8.03 28.82
CA GLU A 21 6.28 -6.80 29.56
C GLU A 21 6.35 -7.00 31.08
N LEU A 22 5.94 -8.13 31.60
CA LEU A 22 6.14 -8.48 33.00
C LEU A 22 7.61 -8.50 33.38
N ARG A 23 8.48 -9.05 32.52
CA ARG A 23 9.95 -9.03 32.74
C ARG A 23 10.51 -7.61 32.73
N ASN A 24 10.05 -6.75 31.81
CA ASN A 24 10.43 -5.34 31.76
C ASN A 24 10.04 -4.61 33.05
N ARG A 25 8.92 -4.99 33.68
CA ARG A 25 8.47 -4.47 34.98
C ARG A 25 9.08 -5.16 36.20
N GLY A 26 10.12 -6.00 36.00
CA GLY A 26 10.86 -6.67 37.07
C GLY A 26 10.24 -7.97 37.61
N PHE A 27 9.17 -8.48 37.01
CA PHE A 27 8.56 -9.74 37.44
C PHE A 27 9.27 -10.96 36.84
N VAL A 28 9.84 -11.81 37.66
CA VAL A 28 10.44 -13.09 37.26
C VAL A 28 9.36 -14.18 37.26
N VAL A 29 8.80 -14.49 36.11
CA VAL A 29 7.71 -15.46 35.98
C VAL A 29 7.89 -16.30 34.70
N ASN A 30 7.55 -17.60 34.77
CA ASN A 30 7.60 -18.47 33.61
C ASN A 30 6.45 -18.18 32.63
N HIS A 31 6.75 -18.16 31.32
CA HIS A 31 5.77 -17.91 30.28
C HIS A 31 4.57 -18.88 30.29
N LYS A 32 4.79 -20.15 30.65
CA LYS A 32 3.72 -21.15 30.82
C LYS A 32 2.73 -20.76 31.93
N LYS A 33 3.25 -20.18 33.05
CA LYS A 33 2.41 -19.66 34.13
C LYS A 33 1.56 -18.48 33.65
N VAL A 34 2.17 -17.54 32.89
CA VAL A 34 1.43 -16.39 32.30
C VAL A 34 0.33 -16.88 31.36
N GLN A 35 0.63 -17.85 30.49
CA GLN A 35 -0.35 -18.44 29.58
C GLN A 35 -1.53 -19.08 30.33
N ARG A 36 -1.25 -19.86 31.38
CA ARG A 36 -2.30 -20.47 32.23
C ARG A 36 -3.15 -19.42 32.92
N LEU A 37 -2.54 -18.39 33.51
CA LEU A 37 -3.27 -17.32 34.19
C LEU A 37 -4.15 -16.53 33.23
N MET A 38 -3.66 -16.20 32.04
CA MET A 38 -4.47 -15.53 31.01
C MET A 38 -5.67 -16.38 30.61
N LYS A 39 -5.49 -17.71 30.44
CA LYS A 39 -6.59 -18.63 30.13
C LYS A 39 -7.66 -18.64 31.25
N VAL A 40 -7.23 -18.71 32.51
CA VAL A 40 -8.15 -18.66 33.67
C VAL A 40 -8.92 -17.34 33.74
N MET A 41 -8.26 -16.22 33.39
CA MET A 41 -8.88 -14.89 33.38
C MET A 41 -9.70 -14.62 32.10
N GLY A 42 -9.81 -15.56 31.17
CA GLY A 42 -10.50 -15.38 29.89
C GLY A 42 -9.83 -14.37 28.94
N LEU A 43 -8.54 -14.10 29.12
CA LEU A 43 -7.80 -13.12 28.33
C LEU A 43 -7.15 -13.80 27.11
N ALA A 44 -7.53 -13.37 25.91
CA ALA A 44 -6.94 -13.83 24.66
C ALA A 44 -6.62 -12.63 23.77
N ALA A 45 -5.49 -12.70 23.05
CA ALA A 45 -5.15 -11.64 22.10
C ALA A 45 -6.23 -11.47 21.03
N ARG A 46 -6.56 -10.22 20.72
CA ARG A 46 -7.42 -9.90 19.57
C ARG A 46 -6.67 -10.24 18.30
N ILE A 47 -7.09 -11.31 17.63
CA ILE A 47 -6.53 -11.71 16.35
C ILE A 47 -7.21 -10.88 15.26
N ARG A 48 -6.44 -10.03 14.56
CA ARG A 48 -6.93 -9.43 13.31
C ARG A 48 -7.23 -10.54 12.32
N ARG A 49 -8.51 -10.75 12.00
CA ARG A 49 -8.87 -11.64 10.89
C ARG A 49 -8.23 -11.07 9.62
N LYS A 50 -7.45 -11.89 8.90
CA LYS A 50 -7.02 -11.53 7.55
C LYS A 50 -8.28 -11.24 6.74
N ARG A 51 -8.43 -10.02 6.22
CA ARG A 51 -9.49 -9.73 5.25
C ARG A 51 -9.27 -10.68 4.08
N LYS A 52 -10.32 -11.40 3.66
CA LYS A 52 -10.26 -12.14 2.41
C LYS A 52 -10.02 -11.09 1.32
N TYR A 53 -8.85 -11.18 0.67
CA TYR A 53 -8.54 -10.33 -0.46
C TYR A 53 -9.51 -10.71 -1.59
N SER A 54 -10.38 -9.79 -1.97
CA SER A 54 -11.23 -9.91 -3.15
C SER A 54 -10.64 -9.01 -4.21
N SER A 55 -9.85 -9.56 -5.12
CA SER A 55 -9.46 -8.84 -6.32
C SER A 55 -10.69 -8.70 -7.22
N TYR A 56 -10.83 -7.53 -7.84
CA TYR A 56 -11.81 -7.27 -8.88
C TYR A 56 -11.70 -8.37 -9.98
N LYS A 57 -12.80 -9.06 -10.25
CA LYS A 57 -12.92 -10.11 -11.29
C LYS A 57 -13.52 -9.56 -12.59
N GLY A 58 -13.37 -8.27 -12.88
CA GLY A 58 -13.81 -7.67 -14.14
C GLY A 58 -12.97 -8.13 -15.33
N GLU A 59 -13.32 -7.64 -16.51
CA GLU A 59 -12.57 -7.91 -17.75
C GLU A 59 -11.09 -7.63 -17.54
N VAL A 60 -10.25 -8.57 -17.98
CA VAL A 60 -8.79 -8.44 -17.90
C VAL A 60 -8.39 -7.47 -19.00
N GLY A 61 -8.13 -6.23 -18.64
CA GLY A 61 -7.63 -5.22 -19.55
C GLY A 61 -6.19 -5.50 -20.02
N LYS A 62 -5.61 -4.57 -20.75
CA LYS A 62 -4.23 -4.67 -21.28
C LYS A 62 -3.22 -4.65 -20.14
N LYS A 63 -2.37 -5.68 -20.07
CA LYS A 63 -1.27 -5.76 -19.11
C LYS A 63 0.04 -5.41 -19.79
N ALA A 64 0.87 -4.62 -19.08
CA ALA A 64 2.21 -4.32 -19.52
C ALA A 64 3.24 -5.25 -18.86
N ASP A 65 4.37 -5.46 -19.52
CA ASP A 65 5.48 -6.23 -18.99
C ASP A 65 6.18 -5.47 -17.83
N ASN A 66 6.83 -6.22 -16.94
CA ASN A 66 7.64 -5.63 -15.89
C ASN A 66 9.01 -5.21 -16.45
N LEU A 67 9.15 -3.93 -16.75
CA LEU A 67 10.39 -3.35 -17.28
C LEU A 67 11.40 -3.03 -16.16
N ILE A 68 10.94 -2.85 -14.91
CA ILE A 68 11.79 -2.45 -13.77
C ILE A 68 12.73 -3.59 -13.35
N LYS A 69 12.25 -4.86 -13.35
CA LYS A 69 13.05 -6.06 -13.00
C LYS A 69 13.86 -5.91 -11.71
N ARG A 70 13.30 -5.24 -10.69
CA ARG A 70 13.93 -4.88 -9.39
C ARG A 70 15.03 -3.82 -9.43
N HIS A 71 15.25 -3.15 -10.56
CA HIS A 71 16.14 -1.99 -10.68
C HIS A 71 15.30 -0.72 -10.51
N PHE A 72 15.03 -0.34 -9.27
CA PHE A 72 14.07 0.73 -8.93
C PHE A 72 14.62 2.13 -9.10
N GLU A 73 15.92 2.34 -9.03
CA GLU A 73 16.56 3.65 -9.10
C GLU A 73 16.61 4.16 -10.53
N GLY A 74 16.29 5.44 -10.72
CA GLY A 74 16.50 6.17 -11.98
C GLY A 74 17.87 6.81 -12.01
N SER A 75 18.45 7.01 -13.20
CA SER A 75 19.73 7.70 -13.40
C SER A 75 19.55 9.19 -13.71
N LYS A 76 18.34 9.61 -14.07
CA LYS A 76 17.95 11.00 -14.38
C LYS A 76 16.48 11.24 -14.03
N PRO A 77 16.06 12.53 -13.91
CA PRO A 77 14.66 12.87 -13.67
C PRO A 77 13.73 12.25 -14.72
N TYR A 78 12.55 11.81 -14.27
CA TYR A 78 11.52 11.18 -15.10
C TYR A 78 11.93 9.87 -15.80
N GLU A 79 13.07 9.28 -15.51
CA GLU A 79 13.45 8.00 -16.12
C GLU A 79 12.56 6.86 -15.64
N LYS A 80 12.34 6.77 -14.32
CA LYS A 80 11.49 5.75 -13.69
C LYS A 80 10.57 6.39 -12.68
N CYS A 81 9.31 6.45 -13.06
CA CYS A 81 8.23 6.95 -12.21
C CYS A 81 7.37 5.80 -11.70
N TYR A 82 6.81 5.97 -10.52
CA TYR A 82 5.97 4.97 -9.84
C TYR A 82 4.64 5.59 -9.44
N THR A 83 3.58 4.82 -9.58
CA THR A 83 2.23 5.24 -9.17
C THR A 83 1.47 4.09 -8.52
N ASP A 84 0.62 4.44 -7.57
CA ASP A 84 -0.28 3.53 -6.87
C ASP A 84 -1.52 4.30 -6.40
N VAL A 85 -2.63 3.61 -6.13
CA VAL A 85 -3.81 4.23 -5.52
C VAL A 85 -3.96 3.72 -4.10
N THR A 86 -3.68 4.59 -3.15
CA THR A 86 -3.77 4.29 -1.72
C THR A 86 -5.10 4.74 -1.13
N GLU A 87 -5.81 3.85 -0.43
CA GLU A 87 -7.06 4.14 0.28
C GLU A 87 -6.79 4.53 1.74
N PHE A 88 -7.31 5.67 2.16
CA PHE A 88 -7.35 6.11 3.55
C PHE A 88 -8.79 6.03 4.09
N ALA A 89 -8.95 5.40 5.25
CA ALA A 89 -10.20 5.40 5.99
C ALA A 89 -10.23 6.61 6.94
N LEU A 90 -11.14 7.54 6.69
CA LEU A 90 -11.40 8.71 7.53
C LEU A 90 -12.72 8.53 8.30
N PRO A 91 -12.96 9.29 9.37
CA PRO A 91 -14.24 9.26 10.07
C PRO A 91 -15.44 9.59 9.16
N GLU A 92 -15.25 10.47 8.18
CA GLU A 92 -16.26 10.96 7.24
C GLU A 92 -16.36 10.11 5.96
N GLY A 93 -15.62 9.00 5.84
CA GLY A 93 -15.61 8.14 4.66
C GLY A 93 -14.23 7.75 4.18
N LYS A 94 -14.11 7.48 2.88
CA LYS A 94 -12.86 7.07 2.26
C LYS A 94 -12.25 8.19 1.44
N LEU A 95 -10.92 8.26 1.44
CA LEU A 95 -10.14 9.13 0.58
C LEU A 95 -9.12 8.28 -0.17
N TYR A 96 -8.95 8.56 -1.45
CA TYR A 96 -8.02 7.88 -2.34
C TYR A 96 -6.97 8.86 -2.81
N LEU A 97 -5.70 8.50 -2.60
CA LEU A 97 -4.53 9.25 -3.06
C LEU A 97 -3.92 8.51 -4.25
N SER A 98 -3.71 9.21 -5.35
CA SER A 98 -2.98 8.71 -6.52
C SER A 98 -1.79 9.64 -6.79
N PRO A 99 -0.58 9.31 -6.32
CA PRO A 99 0.63 10.07 -6.57
C PRO A 99 1.41 9.52 -7.76
N VAL A 100 2.29 10.35 -8.33
CA VAL A 100 3.42 9.91 -9.15
C VAL A 100 4.72 10.27 -8.44
N PHE A 101 5.54 9.26 -8.21
CA PHE A 101 6.83 9.35 -7.52
C PHE A 101 7.97 9.20 -8.53
N ASP A 102 8.93 10.11 -8.52
CA ASP A 102 10.18 10.01 -9.30
C ASP A 102 11.26 9.34 -8.44
N SER A 103 11.83 8.25 -8.95
CA SER A 103 12.83 7.50 -8.21
C SER A 103 14.24 8.10 -8.27
N TYR A 104 14.49 9.07 -9.12
CA TYR A 104 15.81 9.73 -9.23
C TYR A 104 16.06 10.66 -8.04
N ASN A 105 15.16 11.60 -7.80
CA ASN A 105 15.26 12.57 -6.69
C ASN A 105 14.40 12.22 -5.47
N CYS A 106 13.72 11.06 -5.52
CA CYS A 106 12.86 10.57 -4.42
C CYS A 106 11.76 11.56 -4.02
N GLU A 107 11.12 12.20 -5.01
CA GLU A 107 10.04 13.15 -4.76
C GLU A 107 8.72 12.73 -5.40
N ILE A 108 7.62 13.23 -4.85
CA ILE A 108 6.31 13.15 -5.49
C ILE A 108 6.18 14.31 -6.46
N ILE A 109 6.12 14.02 -7.77
CA ILE A 109 6.00 15.02 -8.83
C ILE A 109 4.65 15.73 -8.73
N ASP A 110 3.57 14.96 -8.66
CA ASP A 110 2.21 15.44 -8.47
C ASP A 110 1.33 14.33 -7.88
N PHE A 111 0.13 14.72 -7.43
CA PHE A 111 -0.85 13.77 -6.90
C PHE A 111 -2.28 14.26 -7.12
N THR A 112 -3.23 13.34 -7.03
CA THR A 112 -4.66 13.66 -6.95
C THR A 112 -5.33 12.98 -5.77
N LEU A 113 -6.31 13.66 -5.20
CA LEU A 113 -7.18 13.15 -4.14
C LEU A 113 -8.60 13.00 -4.67
N SER A 114 -9.26 11.89 -4.31
CA SER A 114 -10.66 11.64 -4.68
C SER A 114 -11.40 10.90 -3.55
N ARG A 115 -12.71 11.07 -3.48
CA ARG A 115 -13.56 10.28 -2.56
C ARG A 115 -13.96 8.91 -3.12
N SER A 116 -13.66 8.65 -4.39
CA SER A 116 -13.90 7.36 -5.06
C SER A 116 -12.73 6.99 -5.98
N PRO A 117 -12.33 5.71 -6.04
CA PRO A 117 -11.28 5.24 -6.95
C PRO A 117 -11.89 5.12 -8.35
N ASN A 118 -11.73 6.13 -9.16
CA ASN A 118 -12.25 6.16 -10.52
C ASN A 118 -11.13 6.47 -11.53
N LEU A 119 -11.41 6.17 -12.79
CA LEU A 119 -10.47 6.38 -13.88
C LEU A 119 -10.10 7.86 -14.06
N LYS A 120 -11.07 8.76 -13.83
CA LYS A 120 -10.87 10.21 -13.93
C LYS A 120 -9.78 10.71 -12.96
N GLN A 121 -9.69 10.13 -11.75
CA GLN A 121 -8.64 10.47 -10.79
C GLN A 121 -7.25 10.19 -11.38
N VAL A 122 -7.06 9.00 -11.97
CA VAL A 122 -5.78 8.60 -12.57
C VAL A 122 -5.48 9.45 -13.82
N GLN A 123 -6.47 9.72 -14.66
CA GLN A 123 -6.30 10.60 -15.83
C GLN A 123 -5.87 12.01 -15.42
N THR A 124 -6.57 12.62 -14.46
CA THR A 124 -6.20 13.95 -13.96
C THR A 124 -4.80 13.98 -13.35
N MET A 125 -4.41 12.93 -12.63
CA MET A 125 -3.06 12.80 -12.09
C MET A 125 -2.02 12.76 -13.22
N LEU A 126 -2.25 11.95 -14.27
CA LEU A 126 -1.34 11.85 -15.42
C LEU A 126 -1.19 13.17 -16.16
N GLU A 127 -2.31 13.86 -16.43
CA GLU A 127 -2.32 15.18 -17.11
C GLU A 127 -1.51 16.23 -16.35
N LYS A 128 -1.63 16.26 -15.03
CA LYS A 128 -0.86 17.16 -14.15
C LYS A 128 0.62 16.82 -14.08
N THR A 129 0.94 15.52 -13.97
CA THR A 129 2.32 15.05 -13.85
C THR A 129 3.11 15.20 -15.15
N PHE A 130 2.44 15.00 -16.30
CA PHE A 130 3.07 14.97 -17.61
C PHE A 130 2.47 16.04 -18.57
N PRO A 131 2.61 17.35 -18.25
CA PRO A 131 2.04 18.44 -19.05
C PRO A 131 2.73 18.64 -20.41
N ALA A 132 4.01 18.31 -20.55
CA ALA A 132 4.73 18.47 -21.81
C ALA A 132 4.24 17.47 -22.88
N ASP A 133 4.54 17.74 -24.14
CA ASP A 133 4.05 16.94 -25.26
C ASP A 133 4.74 15.56 -25.35
N SER A 134 5.96 15.43 -24.85
CA SER A 134 6.71 14.17 -24.92
C SER A 134 7.55 13.91 -23.67
N TYR A 135 7.54 12.66 -23.23
CA TYR A 135 8.35 12.09 -22.16
C TYR A 135 9.02 10.78 -22.64
N SER A 136 9.57 10.81 -23.82
CA SER A 136 10.18 9.65 -24.45
C SER A 136 11.27 9.00 -23.58
N GLY A 137 11.12 7.69 -23.34
CA GLY A 137 12.02 6.90 -22.51
C GLY A 137 11.67 6.88 -21.01
N THR A 138 10.65 7.62 -20.58
CA THR A 138 10.09 7.50 -19.22
C THR A 138 9.37 6.15 -19.07
N ILE A 139 9.63 5.46 -17.97
CA ILE A 139 8.89 4.25 -17.57
C ILE A 139 7.96 4.64 -16.43
N LEU A 140 6.64 4.44 -16.60
CA LEU A 140 5.68 4.57 -15.50
C LEU A 140 5.27 3.19 -15.01
N HIS A 141 5.68 2.86 -13.78
CA HIS A 141 5.45 1.56 -13.15
C HIS A 141 4.29 1.62 -12.16
N SER A 142 3.39 0.65 -12.26
CA SER A 142 2.22 0.50 -11.39
C SER A 142 2.02 -0.95 -10.95
N ASP A 143 1.05 -1.19 -10.08
CA ASP A 143 0.47 -2.51 -9.86
C ASP A 143 -0.45 -2.92 -11.04
N GLN A 144 -1.13 -4.08 -10.92
CA GLN A 144 -2.12 -4.53 -11.88
C GLN A 144 -3.55 -4.07 -11.51
N GLY A 145 -3.72 -2.89 -10.92
CA GLY A 145 -5.01 -2.30 -10.66
C GLY A 145 -5.82 -2.11 -11.95
N TRP A 146 -7.16 -2.26 -11.88
CA TRP A 146 -8.03 -2.17 -13.04
C TRP A 146 -7.89 -0.84 -13.79
N GLN A 147 -7.65 0.27 -13.07
CA GLN A 147 -7.47 1.61 -13.62
C GLN A 147 -6.25 1.70 -14.55
N TYR A 148 -5.18 0.97 -14.25
CA TYR A 148 -3.96 0.93 -15.05
C TYR A 148 -4.03 -0.04 -16.23
N GLN A 149 -5.02 -0.96 -16.23
CA GLN A 149 -5.30 -1.87 -17.32
C GLN A 149 -6.29 -1.30 -18.36
N HIS A 150 -6.86 -0.13 -18.07
CA HIS A 150 -7.84 0.51 -18.95
C HIS A 150 -7.18 1.08 -20.20
N GLN A 151 -7.87 0.98 -21.35
CA GLN A 151 -7.32 1.41 -22.64
C GLN A 151 -6.92 2.90 -22.63
N SER A 152 -7.72 3.78 -22.05
CA SER A 152 -7.42 5.23 -22.00
C SER A 152 -6.15 5.57 -21.20
N TYR A 153 -5.76 4.73 -20.22
CA TYR A 153 -4.48 4.88 -19.55
C TYR A 153 -3.31 4.59 -20.51
N HIS A 154 -3.40 3.51 -21.26
CA HIS A 154 -2.38 3.14 -22.25
C HIS A 154 -2.30 4.17 -23.40
N ASP A 155 -3.45 4.64 -23.90
CA ASP A 155 -3.52 5.64 -24.98
C ASP A 155 -2.83 6.95 -24.53
N PHE A 156 -3.06 7.40 -23.29
CA PHE A 156 -2.39 8.56 -22.74
C PHE A 156 -0.87 8.37 -22.70
N LEU A 157 -0.39 7.26 -22.14
CA LEU A 157 1.05 6.98 -22.04
C LEU A 157 1.70 6.90 -23.42
N GLU A 158 1.07 6.24 -24.37
CA GLU A 158 1.53 6.11 -25.74
C GLU A 158 1.63 7.49 -26.41
N SER A 159 0.59 8.34 -26.25
CA SER A 159 0.58 9.70 -26.80
C SER A 159 1.74 10.58 -26.28
N LYS A 160 2.26 10.28 -25.09
CA LYS A 160 3.38 10.99 -24.45
C LYS A 160 4.74 10.29 -24.63
N GLY A 161 4.77 9.12 -25.27
CA GLY A 161 5.98 8.30 -25.41
C GLY A 161 6.46 7.66 -24.12
N ILE A 162 5.56 7.51 -23.12
CA ILE A 162 5.82 6.88 -21.81
C ILE A 162 5.62 5.37 -21.94
N LEU A 163 6.54 4.59 -21.43
CA LEU A 163 6.47 3.14 -21.41
C LEU A 163 5.72 2.63 -20.17
N PRO A 164 4.56 1.97 -20.33
CA PRO A 164 3.88 1.34 -19.22
C PRO A 164 4.67 0.14 -18.70
N SER A 165 4.74 -0.01 -17.38
CA SER A 165 5.34 -1.17 -16.73
C SER A 165 4.46 -1.60 -15.55
N MET A 166 4.27 -2.92 -15.36
CA MET A 166 3.44 -3.42 -14.27
C MET A 166 4.15 -4.46 -13.43
N SER A 167 3.90 -4.44 -12.12
CA SER A 167 4.37 -5.48 -11.22
C SER A 167 3.73 -6.83 -11.57
N ARG A 168 4.39 -7.94 -11.19
CA ARG A 168 3.76 -9.27 -11.27
C ARG A 168 2.62 -9.35 -10.25
N LYS A 169 1.61 -10.16 -10.57
CA LYS A 169 0.57 -10.50 -9.58
C LYS A 169 1.23 -11.26 -8.43
N GLY A 170 1.10 -10.72 -7.21
CA GLY A 170 1.51 -11.38 -5.99
C GLY A 170 0.59 -12.55 -5.62
#